data_fc1921a50037350a18a86ee86d8751ec
#
_entry.id   fc1921a50037350a18a86ee86d8751ec
#
_cell.length_a   1.000
_cell.length_b   1.000
_cell.length_c   1.000
_cell.angle_alpha   90.00
_cell.angle_beta   90.00
_cell.angle_gamma   90.00
#
_symmetry.space_group_name_H-M   'P 1'
#
loop_
_entity.id
_entity.type
_entity.pdbx_description
1 polymer ?
#
loop_
_entity_poly.entity_id
_entity_poly.type
_entity_poly.pdbx_seq_one_letter_code
_entity_poly.pdbx_strand_id
1 'polypeptide(L)'
;MNAQSKKYLFSILFLIVVSAFVAQSYLFYDFKKDFDNEIKFIDDSLLALGSKIDSENDARKKEMTDLRKESANAIKSLGGNINALLKENEESKKAIEELSEGLEELENVQIQASKDFSSIIEDVIDSVVIVKAGNDFGSGVFVSPEYLITNYHVIEENLDDILIGTVDNKAYRANLIGYEKNMDIAVLHVKGGNFPFLEFENMDNVKTGESVIAIGTPVGLSFSVTQGIVSSKQRTGPNGLSIYLQTDTPINPGNSGGPLINLNKKIIAINTWKIANVEGLGFSIRADITKDVYE
;
A
#
# COMPACT_ATOMS: atom_id res chain seq x y z
N MET A 1 -16.23 -22.96 21.42
CA MET A 1 -15.44 -22.26 20.40
C MET A 1 -14.54 -23.28 19.73
N ASN A 2 -14.74 -23.55 18.44
CA ASN A 2 -13.96 -24.57 17.73
C ASN A 2 -12.53 -24.07 17.47
N ALA A 3 -11.62 -24.99 17.10
CA ALA A 3 -10.19 -24.70 16.87
C ALA A 3 -9.95 -23.59 15.82
N GLN A 4 -10.88 -23.45 14.88
CA GLN A 4 -10.83 -22.44 13.82
C GLN A 4 -11.13 -21.03 14.36
N SER A 5 -12.13 -20.89 15.21
CA SER A 5 -12.47 -19.60 15.86
C SER A 5 -11.36 -19.13 16.81
N LYS A 6 -10.65 -20.04 17.45
CA LYS A 6 -9.46 -19.73 18.28
C LYS A 6 -8.30 -19.23 17.41
N LYS A 7 -8.09 -19.81 16.22
CA LYS A 7 -7.06 -19.37 15.25
C LYS A 7 -7.36 -17.95 14.72
N TYR A 8 -8.62 -17.66 14.35
CA TYR A 8 -9.03 -16.33 13.90
C TYR A 8 -8.88 -15.27 15.00
N LEU A 9 -9.31 -15.58 16.22
CA LEU A 9 -9.17 -14.68 17.35
C LEU A 9 -7.69 -14.39 17.66
N PHE A 10 -6.83 -15.38 17.55
CA PHE A 10 -5.38 -15.25 17.75
C PHE A 10 -4.73 -14.39 16.65
N SER A 11 -5.14 -14.57 15.38
CA SER A 11 -4.63 -13.76 14.25
C SER A 11 -5.06 -12.29 14.36
N ILE A 12 -6.28 -12.02 14.80
CA ILE A 12 -6.77 -10.64 15.02
C ILE A 12 -6.01 -9.99 16.18
N LEU A 13 -5.86 -10.70 17.28
CA LEU A 13 -5.11 -10.23 18.44
C LEU A 13 -3.65 -9.95 18.09
N PHE A 14 -3.05 -10.79 17.27
CA PHE A 14 -1.70 -10.64 16.75
C PHE A 14 -1.52 -9.38 15.89
N LEU A 15 -2.45 -9.13 14.95
CA LEU A 15 -2.45 -7.92 14.12
C LEU A 15 -2.60 -6.64 14.95
N ILE A 16 -3.44 -6.66 15.97
CA ILE A 16 -3.61 -5.53 16.90
C ILE A 16 -2.31 -5.28 17.68
N VAL A 17 -1.66 -6.33 18.15
CA VAL A 17 -0.38 -6.22 18.88
C VAL A 17 0.74 -5.69 17.97
N VAL A 18 0.82 -6.16 16.72
CA VAL A 18 1.81 -5.69 15.73
C VAL A 18 1.58 -4.22 15.36
N SER A 19 0.33 -3.81 15.13
CA SER A 19 0.01 -2.41 14.82
C SER A 19 0.29 -1.47 15.99
N ALA A 20 -0.02 -1.88 17.21
CA ALA A 20 0.31 -1.13 18.41
C ALA A 20 1.84 -0.99 18.61
N PHE A 21 2.58 -2.04 18.28
CA PHE A 21 4.04 -2.05 18.36
C PHE A 21 4.71 -1.16 17.31
N VAL A 22 4.24 -1.19 16.05
CA VAL A 22 4.72 -0.30 14.99
C VAL A 22 4.42 1.17 15.33
N ALA A 23 3.23 1.46 15.86
CA ALA A 23 2.88 2.80 16.32
C ALA A 23 3.77 3.26 17.49
N GLN A 24 4.06 2.38 18.44
CA GLN A 24 4.98 2.67 19.56
C GLN A 24 6.41 2.90 19.08
N SER A 25 6.88 2.12 18.10
CA SER A 25 8.20 2.30 17.49
C SER A 25 8.32 3.60 16.70
N TYR A 26 7.24 4.00 16.02
CA TYR A 26 7.18 5.27 15.29
C TYR A 26 7.18 6.47 16.25
N LEU A 27 6.37 6.42 17.32
CA LEU A 27 6.34 7.44 18.38
C LEU A 27 7.69 7.58 19.08
N PHE A 28 8.40 6.46 19.26
CA PHE A 28 9.75 6.45 19.82
C PHE A 28 10.78 7.08 18.88
N TYR A 29 10.68 6.82 17.58
CA TYR A 29 11.56 7.42 16.57
C TYR A 29 11.37 8.93 16.47
N ASP A 30 10.11 9.42 16.45
CA ASP A 30 9.80 10.85 16.45
C ASP A 30 10.27 11.53 17.75
N PHE A 31 10.04 10.91 18.90
CA PHE A 31 10.53 11.41 20.19
C PHE A 31 12.05 11.49 20.22
N LYS A 32 12.76 10.49 19.68
CA LYS A 32 14.22 10.50 19.59
C LYS A 32 14.73 11.59 18.65
N LYS A 33 14.06 11.80 17.50
CA LYS A 33 14.41 12.84 16.54
C LYS A 33 14.18 14.25 17.10
N ASP A 34 13.06 14.45 17.79
CA ASP A 34 12.77 15.73 18.46
C ASP A 34 13.74 15.97 19.61
N PHE A 35 14.11 14.93 20.31
CA PHE A 35 15.11 14.95 21.37
C PHE A 35 16.52 15.25 20.85
N ASP A 36 16.97 14.67 19.75
CA ASP A 36 18.25 14.98 19.09
C ASP A 36 18.29 16.43 18.58
N ASN A 37 17.14 16.96 18.13
CA ASN A 37 16.99 18.35 17.75
C ASN A 37 17.02 19.30 18.96
N GLU A 38 16.40 18.93 20.07
CA GLU A 38 16.46 19.70 21.33
C GLU A 38 17.88 19.72 21.92
N ILE A 39 18.58 18.59 21.89
CA ILE A 39 20.00 18.52 22.30
C ILE A 39 20.87 19.43 21.43
N LYS A 40 20.67 19.40 20.10
CA LYS A 40 21.39 20.27 19.18
C LYS A 40 21.10 21.76 19.45
N PHE A 41 19.85 22.09 19.73
CA PHE A 41 19.46 23.43 20.12
C PHE A 41 20.09 23.87 21.46
N ILE A 42 20.18 22.95 22.45
CA ILE A 42 20.85 23.19 23.73
C ILE A 42 22.37 23.40 23.51
N ASP A 43 23.01 22.57 22.67
CA ASP A 43 24.42 22.67 22.34
C ASP A 43 24.76 23.98 21.59
N ASP A 44 23.95 24.36 20.62
CA ASP A 44 24.12 25.63 19.88
C ASP A 44 23.90 26.85 20.79
N SER A 45 22.99 26.73 21.77
CA SER A 45 22.71 27.81 22.75
C SER A 45 23.87 27.96 23.75
N LEU A 46 24.50 26.86 24.16
CA LEU A 46 25.67 26.86 25.02
C LEU A 46 26.92 27.47 24.33
N LEU A 47 27.09 27.17 23.03
CA LEU A 47 28.16 27.74 22.20
C LEU A 47 28.00 29.28 22.04
N ALA A 48 26.77 29.75 21.76
CA ALA A 48 26.47 31.17 21.66
C ALA A 48 26.63 31.92 22.98
N LEU A 49 26.30 31.29 24.12
CA LEU A 49 26.48 31.84 25.46
C LEU A 49 27.96 31.90 25.80
N GLY A 50 28.75 30.88 25.52
CA GLY A 50 30.20 30.83 25.71
C GLY A 50 30.92 31.98 25.00
N SER A 51 30.60 32.18 23.70
CA SER A 51 31.19 33.29 22.92
C SER A 51 30.81 34.69 23.47
N LYS A 52 29.63 34.83 24.06
CA LYS A 52 29.16 36.07 24.70
C LYS A 52 29.75 36.29 26.07
N ILE A 53 30.01 35.19 26.79
CA ILE A 53 30.68 35.20 28.12
C ILE A 53 32.17 35.55 28.01
N ASP A 54 32.86 35.03 27.00
CA ASP A 54 34.28 35.38 26.72
C ASP A 54 34.49 36.85 26.43
N SER A 55 33.45 37.59 26.08
CA SER A 55 33.51 39.04 25.79
C SER A 55 33.20 39.96 26.98
N GLU A 56 32.75 39.42 28.09
CA GLU A 56 32.33 40.22 29.24
C GLU A 56 32.90 39.65 30.55
N ASN A 57 33.79 40.42 31.19
CA ASN A 57 34.58 40.20 32.40
C ASN A 57 33.91 39.52 33.60
N ASP A 58 34.74 38.87 34.36
CA ASP A 58 34.78 38.31 35.75
C ASP A 58 33.49 38.30 36.63
N ALA A 59 32.56 39.22 36.42
CA ALA A 59 31.27 39.30 37.15
C ALA A 59 30.37 38.05 36.92
N ARG A 60 30.55 37.36 35.77
CA ARG A 60 29.73 36.20 35.36
C ARG A 60 30.29 34.84 35.72
N LYS A 61 31.47 34.77 36.38
CA LYS A 61 32.04 33.50 36.82
C LYS A 61 31.12 32.71 37.75
N LYS A 62 30.31 33.43 38.54
CA LYS A 62 29.34 32.83 39.46
C LYS A 62 28.15 32.25 38.68
N GLU A 63 27.66 33.03 37.72
CA GLU A 63 26.54 32.68 36.82
C GLU A 63 26.92 31.45 35.94
N MET A 64 28.17 31.40 35.47
CA MET A 64 28.68 30.27 34.69
C MET A 64 28.82 28.98 35.52
N THR A 65 29.11 29.13 36.82
CA THR A 65 29.19 27.97 37.75
C THR A 65 27.81 27.37 38.03
N ASP A 66 26.79 28.23 38.13
CA ASP A 66 25.39 27.83 38.33
C ASP A 66 24.82 27.20 37.07
N LEU A 67 25.09 27.79 35.88
CA LEU A 67 24.73 27.22 34.55
C LEU A 67 25.40 25.86 34.29
N ARG A 68 26.69 25.70 34.67
CA ARG A 68 27.38 24.42 34.59
C ARG A 68 26.75 23.37 35.49
N LYS A 69 26.31 23.78 36.69
CA LYS A 69 25.66 22.87 37.66
C LYS A 69 24.27 22.45 37.15
N GLU A 70 23.54 23.37 36.55
CA GLU A 70 22.23 23.13 35.93
C GLU A 70 22.37 22.24 34.68
N SER A 71 23.34 22.54 33.81
CA SER A 71 23.65 21.71 32.63
C SER A 71 24.11 20.30 33.02
N ALA A 72 24.94 20.17 34.07
CA ALA A 72 25.37 18.87 34.57
C ALA A 72 24.20 18.06 35.15
N ASN A 73 23.25 18.70 35.80
CA ASN A 73 22.02 18.07 36.28
C ASN A 73 21.11 17.66 35.13
N ALA A 74 20.96 18.52 34.12
CA ALA A 74 20.20 18.21 32.89
C ALA A 74 20.83 17.04 32.11
N ILE A 75 22.16 17.04 31.93
CA ILE A 75 22.92 15.94 31.32
C ILE A 75 22.75 14.64 32.09
N LYS A 76 22.80 14.70 33.46
CA LYS A 76 22.60 13.53 34.31
C LYS A 76 21.16 12.99 34.20
N SER A 77 20.16 13.86 34.15
CA SER A 77 18.77 13.50 33.91
C SER A 77 18.56 12.87 32.51
N LEU A 78 19.19 13.46 31.49
CA LEU A 78 19.20 12.95 30.13
C LEU A 78 19.89 11.58 30.02
N GLY A 79 21.02 11.40 30.66
CA GLY A 79 21.70 10.11 30.75
C GLY A 79 20.85 9.03 31.41
N GLY A 80 20.10 9.39 32.45
CA GLY A 80 19.11 8.49 33.07
C GLY A 80 17.98 8.08 32.11
N ASN A 81 17.45 9.04 31.34
CA ASN A 81 16.40 8.77 30.38
C ASN A 81 16.91 7.93 29.19
N ILE A 82 18.13 8.21 28.69
CA ILE A 82 18.78 7.41 27.66
C ILE A 82 18.99 5.96 28.11
N ASN A 83 19.45 5.74 29.34
CA ASN A 83 19.60 4.38 29.85
C ASN A 83 18.27 3.64 30.03
N ALA A 84 17.21 4.36 30.44
CA ALA A 84 15.88 3.78 30.52
C ALA A 84 15.37 3.38 29.13
N LEU A 85 15.55 4.27 28.12
CA LEU A 85 15.16 4.04 26.74
C LEU A 85 15.99 2.94 26.05
N LEU A 86 17.29 2.84 26.37
CA LEU A 86 18.12 1.73 25.87
C LEU A 86 17.66 0.39 26.44
N LYS A 87 17.24 0.36 27.71
CA LYS A 87 16.70 -0.84 28.34
C LYS A 87 15.36 -1.25 27.68
N GLU A 88 14.47 -0.28 27.47
CA GLU A 88 13.19 -0.50 26.79
C GLU A 88 13.39 -0.95 25.32
N ASN A 89 14.41 -0.41 24.65
CA ASN A 89 14.77 -0.83 23.29
C ASN A 89 15.34 -2.27 23.26
N GLU A 90 16.10 -2.68 24.28
CA GLU A 90 16.58 -4.07 24.41
C GLU A 90 15.44 -5.04 24.72
N GLU A 91 14.50 -4.64 25.57
CA GLU A 91 13.28 -5.42 25.84
C GLU A 91 12.41 -5.52 24.59
N SER A 92 12.28 -4.42 23.83
CA SER A 92 11.58 -4.36 22.55
C SER A 92 12.26 -5.21 21.46
N LYS A 93 13.60 -5.21 21.40
CA LYS A 93 14.35 -6.09 20.49
C LYS A 93 14.11 -7.57 20.79
N LYS A 94 14.10 -7.96 22.06
CA LYS A 94 13.78 -9.34 22.45
C LYS A 94 12.35 -9.72 22.07
N ALA A 95 11.39 -8.81 22.28
CA ALA A 95 10.01 -9.05 21.86
C ALA A 95 9.89 -9.16 20.32
N ILE A 96 10.69 -8.39 19.54
CA ILE A 96 10.77 -8.52 18.09
C ILE A 96 11.38 -9.87 17.68
N GLU A 97 12.44 -10.33 18.35
CA GLU A 97 13.03 -11.64 18.08
C GLU A 97 12.04 -12.78 18.36
N GLU A 98 11.37 -12.74 19.52
CA GLU A 98 10.33 -13.72 19.86
C GLU A 98 9.13 -13.66 18.90
N LEU A 99 8.73 -12.45 18.43
CA LEU A 99 7.71 -12.28 17.40
C LEU A 99 8.19 -12.78 16.03
N SER A 100 9.45 -12.56 15.69
CA SER A 100 10.06 -13.02 14.43
C SER A 100 10.12 -14.54 14.38
N GLU A 101 10.48 -15.19 15.49
CA GLU A 101 10.43 -16.66 15.60
C GLU A 101 9.00 -17.19 15.50
N GLY A 102 8.05 -16.53 16.17
CA GLY A 102 6.61 -16.86 16.04
C GLY A 102 6.04 -16.60 14.65
N LEU A 103 6.57 -15.59 13.92
CA LEU A 103 6.25 -15.32 12.52
C LEU A 103 6.80 -16.40 11.60
N GLU A 104 8.04 -16.85 11.79
CA GLU A 104 8.60 -17.98 11.02
C GLU A 104 7.79 -19.28 11.22
N GLU A 105 7.34 -19.54 12.44
CA GLU A 105 6.45 -20.70 12.69
C GLU A 105 5.08 -20.52 12.00
N LEU A 106 4.50 -19.33 12.03
CA LEU A 106 3.25 -19.00 11.34
C LEU A 106 3.42 -18.94 9.82
N GLU A 107 4.54 -18.42 9.32
CA GLU A 107 4.89 -18.40 7.90
C GLU A 107 5.02 -19.82 7.33
N ASN A 108 5.60 -20.74 8.10
CA ASN A 108 5.62 -22.17 7.74
C ASN A 108 4.23 -22.82 7.71
N VAL A 109 3.27 -22.34 8.51
CA VAL A 109 1.86 -22.76 8.46
C VAL A 109 1.12 -22.04 7.31
N GLN A 110 1.45 -20.80 7.03
CA GLN A 110 0.85 -19.96 5.99
C GLN A 110 1.42 -20.25 4.60
N ILE A 111 2.67 -20.71 4.50
CA ILE A 111 3.29 -21.18 3.24
C ILE A 111 2.51 -22.34 2.62
N GLN A 112 1.81 -23.16 3.39
CA GLN A 112 0.89 -24.16 2.84
C GLN A 112 -0.40 -23.55 2.26
N ALA A 113 -0.84 -22.37 2.75
CA ALA A 113 -2.02 -21.67 2.22
C ALA A 113 -1.63 -20.62 1.15
N SER A 114 -0.41 -20.08 1.20
CA SER A 114 0.09 -19.07 0.25
C SER A 114 0.70 -19.65 -1.03
N LYS A 115 0.93 -20.95 -1.11
CA LYS A 115 1.29 -21.60 -2.36
C LYS A 115 0.29 -21.34 -3.48
N ASP A 116 -0.97 -21.09 -3.12
CA ASP A 116 -2.03 -20.87 -4.09
C ASP A 116 -1.94 -19.47 -4.76
N PHE A 117 -1.54 -18.44 -4.04
CA PHE A 117 -1.45 -17.08 -4.62
C PHE A 117 -0.26 -16.89 -5.55
N SER A 118 0.92 -17.44 -5.23
CA SER A 118 2.09 -17.32 -6.12
C SER A 118 1.85 -18.00 -7.47
N SER A 119 1.25 -19.20 -7.46
CA SER A 119 0.90 -19.91 -8.68
C SER A 119 -0.19 -19.20 -9.48
N ILE A 120 -1.18 -18.59 -8.79
CA ILE A 120 -2.22 -17.78 -9.44
C ILE A 120 -1.60 -16.56 -10.12
N ILE A 121 -0.68 -15.85 -9.43
CA ILE A 121 -0.02 -14.67 -9.98
C ILE A 121 0.79 -15.04 -11.23
N GLU A 122 1.58 -16.11 -11.19
CA GLU A 122 2.35 -16.60 -12.35
C GLU A 122 1.45 -16.90 -13.56
N ASP A 123 0.27 -17.45 -13.34
CA ASP A 123 -0.67 -17.80 -14.41
C ASP A 123 -1.40 -16.60 -15.02
N VAL A 124 -1.54 -15.49 -14.28
CA VAL A 124 -2.38 -14.35 -14.70
C VAL A 124 -1.60 -13.09 -15.05
N ILE A 125 -0.34 -12.98 -14.61
CA ILE A 125 0.45 -11.75 -14.73
C ILE A 125 0.63 -11.32 -16.19
N ASP A 126 0.79 -12.27 -17.09
CA ASP A 126 0.98 -12.01 -18.52
C ASP A 126 -0.27 -11.42 -19.21
N SER A 127 -1.44 -11.53 -18.55
CA SER A 127 -2.69 -10.92 -19.02
C SER A 127 -2.84 -9.46 -18.59
N VAL A 128 -1.98 -8.96 -17.70
CA VAL A 128 -2.04 -7.59 -17.15
C VAL A 128 -0.95 -6.74 -17.82
N VAL A 129 -1.29 -5.51 -18.15
CA VAL A 129 -0.40 -4.60 -18.87
C VAL A 129 -0.36 -3.22 -18.23
N ILE A 130 0.72 -2.50 -18.46
CA ILE A 130 0.80 -1.05 -18.27
C ILE A 130 -0.01 -0.41 -19.40
N VAL A 131 -0.83 0.59 -19.08
CA VAL A 131 -1.48 1.45 -20.08
C VAL A 131 -0.95 2.86 -19.89
N LYS A 132 -0.48 3.47 -20.97
CA LYS A 132 0.03 4.84 -21.00
C LYS A 132 -0.65 5.64 -22.11
N ALA A 133 -1.17 6.82 -21.77
CA ALA A 133 -1.71 7.80 -22.70
C ALA A 133 -1.25 9.21 -22.29
N GLY A 134 -0.42 9.84 -23.13
CA GLY A 134 0.22 11.11 -22.76
C GLY A 134 1.15 10.97 -21.55
N ASN A 135 0.89 11.74 -20.50
CA ASN A 135 1.62 11.67 -19.23
C ASN A 135 0.96 10.72 -18.22
N ASP A 136 -0.30 10.36 -18.45
CA ASP A 136 -1.04 9.47 -17.57
C ASP A 136 -0.69 8.00 -17.83
N PHE A 137 -0.75 7.22 -16.77
CA PHE A 137 -0.55 5.78 -16.84
C PHE A 137 -1.33 5.05 -15.74
N GLY A 138 -1.66 3.82 -16.02
CA GLY A 138 -2.33 2.89 -15.14
C GLY A 138 -2.10 1.47 -15.64
N SER A 139 -3.05 0.61 -15.35
CA SER A 139 -3.05 -0.79 -15.74
C SER A 139 -4.17 -1.10 -16.72
N GLY A 140 -4.08 -2.25 -17.37
CA GLY A 140 -5.14 -2.86 -18.13
C GLY A 140 -5.08 -4.37 -18.00
N VAL A 141 -6.15 -5.04 -18.38
CA VAL A 141 -6.22 -6.50 -18.42
C VAL A 141 -6.81 -6.97 -19.73
N PHE A 142 -6.17 -7.93 -20.38
CA PHE A 142 -6.73 -8.59 -21.56
C PHE A 142 -7.92 -9.47 -21.15
N VAL A 143 -9.00 -9.32 -21.90
CA VAL A 143 -10.24 -10.11 -21.77
C VAL A 143 -10.52 -10.98 -22.99
N SER A 144 -9.70 -10.82 -24.03
CA SER A 144 -9.58 -11.68 -25.19
C SER A 144 -8.20 -11.51 -25.82
N PRO A 145 -7.79 -12.30 -26.81
CA PRO A 145 -6.43 -12.24 -27.36
C PRO A 145 -5.98 -10.89 -27.90
N GLU A 146 -6.91 -10.02 -28.30
CA GLU A 146 -6.63 -8.71 -28.89
C GLU A 146 -7.29 -7.54 -28.15
N TYR A 147 -8.22 -7.80 -27.20
CA TYR A 147 -8.95 -6.75 -26.50
C TYR A 147 -8.63 -6.71 -25.02
N LEU A 148 -8.42 -5.50 -24.52
CA LEU A 148 -8.17 -5.26 -23.10
C LEU A 148 -9.08 -4.17 -22.55
N ILE A 149 -9.29 -4.22 -21.26
CA ILE A 149 -10.05 -3.24 -20.47
C ILE A 149 -9.08 -2.41 -19.66
N THR A 150 -9.39 -1.12 -19.55
CA THR A 150 -8.75 -0.19 -18.60
C THR A 150 -9.78 0.82 -18.11
N ASN A 151 -9.39 1.74 -17.22
CA ASN A 151 -10.25 2.87 -16.87
C ASN A 151 -10.18 3.97 -17.92
N TYR A 152 -11.29 4.70 -18.09
CA TYR A 152 -11.33 5.86 -18.99
C TYR A 152 -10.36 6.96 -18.52
N HIS A 153 -10.30 7.27 -17.23
CA HIS A 153 -9.41 8.30 -16.70
C HIS A 153 -7.92 8.01 -16.95
N VAL A 154 -7.53 6.73 -17.14
CA VAL A 154 -6.14 6.37 -17.47
C VAL A 154 -5.75 6.80 -18.89
N ILE A 155 -6.73 6.94 -19.78
CA ILE A 155 -6.48 7.26 -21.20
C ILE A 155 -7.00 8.62 -21.63
N GLU A 156 -7.76 9.34 -20.78
CA GLU A 156 -8.47 10.56 -21.22
C GLU A 156 -7.55 11.70 -21.66
N GLU A 157 -6.29 11.71 -21.23
CA GLU A 157 -5.31 12.72 -21.62
C GLU A 157 -4.97 12.63 -23.13
N ASN A 158 -4.92 11.41 -23.69
CA ASN A 158 -4.57 11.23 -25.10
C ASN A 158 -5.18 9.95 -25.68
N LEU A 159 -6.36 10.07 -26.27
CA LEU A 159 -7.10 8.95 -26.84
C LEU A 159 -6.52 8.41 -28.16
N ASP A 160 -5.66 9.18 -28.84
CA ASP A 160 -5.10 8.85 -30.15
C ASP A 160 -3.73 8.14 -30.08
N ASP A 161 -3.02 8.26 -28.95
CA ASP A 161 -1.70 7.67 -28.76
C ASP A 161 -1.63 6.88 -27.46
N ILE A 162 -2.19 5.69 -27.49
CA ILE A 162 -2.22 4.78 -26.35
C ILE A 162 -1.16 3.69 -26.55
N LEU A 163 -0.29 3.54 -25.58
CA LEU A 163 0.72 2.49 -25.53
C LEU A 163 0.40 1.51 -24.40
N ILE A 164 0.64 0.23 -24.65
CA ILE A 164 0.64 -0.78 -23.61
C ILE A 164 2.03 -1.39 -23.44
N GLY A 165 2.39 -1.70 -22.21
CA GLY A 165 3.62 -2.40 -21.85
C GLY A 165 3.32 -3.73 -21.17
N THR A 166 3.93 -4.80 -21.66
CA THR A 166 3.78 -6.15 -21.11
C THR A 166 4.87 -6.47 -20.08
N VAL A 167 4.68 -7.53 -19.30
CA VAL A 167 5.62 -7.96 -18.25
C VAL A 167 7.00 -8.28 -18.79
N ASP A 168 7.11 -8.73 -20.04
CA ASP A 168 8.37 -8.99 -20.74
C ASP A 168 9.02 -7.72 -21.38
N ASN A 169 8.57 -6.54 -20.95
CA ASN A 169 9.06 -5.21 -21.37
C ASN A 169 8.90 -4.92 -22.88
N LYS A 170 7.90 -5.51 -23.52
CA LYS A 170 7.52 -5.14 -24.88
C LYS A 170 6.45 -4.06 -24.85
N ALA A 171 6.50 -3.16 -25.83
CA ALA A 171 5.53 -2.09 -26.00
C ALA A 171 4.73 -2.29 -27.30
N TYR A 172 3.43 -2.07 -27.20
CA TYR A 172 2.50 -2.16 -28.33
C TYR A 172 1.62 -0.91 -28.38
N ARG A 173 1.18 -0.56 -29.57
CA ARG A 173 0.20 0.50 -29.76
C ARG A 173 -1.21 -0.10 -29.66
N ALA A 174 -2.05 0.51 -28.84
CA ALA A 174 -3.46 0.14 -28.71
C ALA A 174 -4.35 1.20 -29.33
N ASN A 175 -5.47 0.78 -29.90
CA ASN A 175 -6.50 1.66 -30.45
C ASN A 175 -7.71 1.66 -29.51
N LEU A 176 -8.27 2.82 -29.24
CA LEU A 176 -9.52 2.95 -28.52
C LEU A 176 -10.67 2.41 -29.39
N ILE A 177 -11.44 1.46 -28.86
CA ILE A 177 -12.64 0.92 -29.51
C ILE A 177 -13.90 1.63 -29.02
N GLY A 178 -13.98 1.83 -27.69
CA GLY A 178 -15.09 2.50 -27.06
C GLY A 178 -14.82 2.77 -25.59
N TYR A 179 -15.66 3.61 -25.02
CA TYR A 179 -15.58 3.92 -23.58
C TYR A 179 -16.94 4.33 -23.01
N GLU A 180 -17.12 4.13 -21.73
CA GLU A 180 -18.21 4.68 -20.95
C GLU A 180 -17.66 5.56 -19.82
N LYS A 181 -17.67 6.86 -20.07
CA LYS A 181 -17.04 7.84 -19.18
C LYS A 181 -17.64 7.85 -17.77
N ASN A 182 -18.97 7.74 -17.67
CA ASN A 182 -19.64 7.77 -16.36
C ASN A 182 -19.35 6.53 -15.51
N MET A 183 -19.04 5.41 -16.15
CA MET A 183 -18.65 4.16 -15.49
C MET A 183 -17.13 4.02 -15.36
N ASP A 184 -16.36 4.94 -15.96
CA ASP A 184 -14.89 4.93 -15.96
C ASP A 184 -14.30 3.65 -16.58
N ILE A 185 -14.86 3.19 -17.71
CA ILE A 185 -14.41 2.01 -18.45
C ILE A 185 -14.00 2.41 -19.85
N ALA A 186 -12.92 1.83 -20.36
CA ALA A 186 -12.50 1.92 -21.74
C ALA A 186 -12.07 0.56 -22.28
N VAL A 187 -12.39 0.30 -23.55
CA VAL A 187 -12.02 -0.91 -24.29
C VAL A 187 -10.99 -0.55 -25.34
N LEU A 188 -9.85 -1.22 -25.29
CA LEU A 188 -8.74 -1.02 -26.21
C LEU A 188 -8.51 -2.30 -27.06
N HIS A 189 -8.00 -2.11 -28.25
CA HIS A 189 -7.67 -3.18 -29.20
C HIS A 189 -6.20 -3.10 -29.62
N VAL A 190 -5.50 -4.21 -29.56
CA VAL A 190 -4.13 -4.39 -30.04
C VAL A 190 -4.14 -5.31 -31.26
N LYS A 191 -4.04 -4.71 -32.44
CA LYS A 191 -4.14 -5.41 -33.72
C LYS A 191 -3.07 -6.50 -33.89
N GLY A 192 -3.52 -7.72 -34.20
CA GLY A 192 -2.64 -8.87 -34.42
C GLY A 192 -2.01 -9.41 -33.14
N GLY A 193 -2.57 -9.02 -31.99
CA GLY A 193 -2.19 -9.54 -30.70
C GLY A 193 -2.60 -11.01 -30.51
N ASN A 194 -1.86 -11.71 -29.69
CA ASN A 194 -2.23 -13.04 -29.21
C ASN A 194 -1.81 -13.13 -27.76
N PHE A 195 -2.43 -12.29 -26.93
CA PHE A 195 -2.09 -12.15 -25.53
C PHE A 195 -2.87 -13.16 -24.68
N PRO A 196 -2.26 -13.67 -23.59
CA PRO A 196 -3.01 -14.32 -22.53
C PRO A 196 -4.11 -13.38 -22.03
N PHE A 197 -5.26 -13.93 -21.66
CA PHE A 197 -6.41 -13.15 -21.22
C PHE A 197 -7.13 -13.85 -20.06
N LEU A 198 -7.93 -13.07 -19.31
CA LEU A 198 -8.71 -13.55 -18.20
C LEU A 198 -10.21 -13.48 -18.53
N GLU A 199 -10.95 -14.45 -18.02
CA GLU A 199 -12.41 -14.46 -18.10
C GLU A 199 -13.02 -13.66 -16.94
N PHE A 200 -14.20 -13.11 -17.18
CA PHE A 200 -15.03 -12.52 -16.13
C PHE A 200 -15.69 -13.59 -15.27
N GLU A 201 -15.75 -13.35 -13.95
CA GLU A 201 -16.52 -14.17 -13.03
C GLU A 201 -18.00 -13.76 -13.07
N ASN A 202 -18.89 -14.74 -12.88
CA ASN A 202 -20.29 -14.44 -12.60
C ASN A 202 -20.42 -13.87 -11.17
N MET A 203 -21.00 -12.66 -11.06
CA MET A 203 -21.17 -11.99 -9.77
C MET A 203 -22.05 -12.74 -8.76
N ASP A 204 -22.83 -13.72 -9.21
CA ASP A 204 -23.59 -14.60 -8.31
C ASP A 204 -22.67 -15.52 -7.51
N ASN A 205 -21.52 -15.91 -8.09
CA ASN A 205 -20.52 -16.74 -7.44
C ASN A 205 -19.64 -15.97 -6.43
N VAL A 206 -19.51 -14.65 -6.62
CA VAL A 206 -18.69 -13.79 -5.76
C VAL A 206 -19.30 -13.68 -4.38
N LYS A 207 -18.49 -13.84 -3.33
CA LYS A 207 -18.92 -13.80 -1.93
C LYS A 207 -18.21 -12.69 -1.16
N THR A 208 -18.96 -11.99 -0.30
CA THR A 208 -18.32 -11.10 0.69
C THR A 208 -17.44 -11.93 1.61
N GLY A 209 -16.22 -11.46 1.85
CA GLY A 209 -15.20 -12.16 2.64
C GLY A 209 -14.32 -13.12 1.83
N GLU A 210 -14.56 -13.34 0.52
CA GLU A 210 -13.64 -14.14 -0.29
C GLU A 210 -12.34 -13.39 -0.55
N SER A 211 -11.24 -14.14 -0.62
CA SER A 211 -9.91 -13.60 -0.89
C SER A 211 -9.78 -13.18 -2.34
N VAL A 212 -9.16 -12.01 -2.54
CA VAL A 212 -8.94 -11.41 -3.85
C VAL A 212 -7.56 -10.80 -3.95
N ILE A 213 -7.06 -10.67 -5.16
CA ILE A 213 -5.82 -9.96 -5.46
C ILE A 213 -6.07 -8.88 -6.51
N ALA A 214 -5.50 -7.71 -6.28
CA ALA A 214 -5.39 -6.65 -7.27
C ALA A 214 -4.00 -6.69 -7.89
N ILE A 215 -3.94 -6.66 -9.21
CA ILE A 215 -2.70 -6.60 -9.97
C ILE A 215 -2.66 -5.29 -10.73
N GLY A 216 -1.53 -4.61 -10.65
CA GLY A 216 -1.33 -3.35 -11.35
C GLY A 216 0.14 -2.96 -11.46
N THR A 217 0.39 -1.80 -12.03
CA THR A 217 1.73 -1.30 -12.32
C THR A 217 1.89 0.09 -11.70
N PRO A 218 2.24 0.19 -10.40
CA PRO A 218 2.43 1.49 -9.78
C PRO A 218 3.62 2.22 -10.40
N VAL A 219 3.40 3.47 -10.71
CA VAL A 219 4.30 4.53 -11.23
C VAL A 219 5.75 4.09 -11.49
N GLY A 220 6.03 3.59 -12.71
CA GLY A 220 7.41 3.31 -13.15
C GLY A 220 8.12 2.14 -12.45
N LEU A 221 7.39 1.37 -11.65
CA LEU A 221 7.86 0.15 -11.00
C LEU A 221 7.36 -1.09 -11.75
N SER A 222 7.96 -2.23 -11.46
CA SER A 222 7.49 -3.54 -11.91
C SER A 222 6.07 -3.81 -11.42
N PHE A 223 5.37 -4.75 -12.04
CA PHE A 223 4.05 -5.22 -11.60
C PHE A 223 3.99 -5.42 -10.09
N SER A 224 2.93 -4.92 -9.48
CA SER A 224 2.68 -5.04 -8.05
C SER A 224 1.37 -5.77 -7.82
N VAL A 225 1.39 -6.63 -6.82
CA VAL A 225 0.24 -7.42 -6.41
C VAL A 225 -0.10 -7.06 -4.97
N THR A 226 -1.37 -6.79 -4.72
CA THR A 226 -1.89 -6.57 -3.37
C THR A 226 -3.04 -7.54 -3.11
N GLN A 227 -3.16 -8.00 -1.87
CA GLN A 227 -4.15 -8.99 -1.45
C GLN A 227 -5.11 -8.39 -0.44
N GLY A 228 -6.35 -8.85 -0.47
CA GLY A 228 -7.40 -8.49 0.47
C GLY A 228 -8.62 -9.39 0.31
N ILE A 229 -9.78 -8.87 0.67
CA ILE A 229 -11.08 -9.55 0.55
C ILE A 229 -12.12 -8.68 -0.13
N VAL A 230 -13.17 -9.29 -0.61
CA VAL A 230 -14.40 -8.59 -1.00
C VAL A 230 -15.11 -8.10 0.26
N SER A 231 -15.10 -6.79 0.51
CA SER A 231 -15.78 -6.18 1.67
C SER A 231 -17.28 -5.99 1.41
N SER A 232 -17.68 -5.73 0.16
CA SER A 232 -19.08 -5.65 -0.26
C SER A 232 -19.22 -5.87 -1.76
N LYS A 233 -20.22 -6.63 -2.18
CA LYS A 233 -20.50 -6.92 -3.60
C LYS A 233 -21.08 -5.72 -4.36
N GLN A 234 -21.67 -4.75 -3.68
CA GLN A 234 -22.32 -3.61 -4.31
C GLN A 234 -22.22 -2.37 -3.44
N ARG A 235 -21.76 -1.28 -4.04
CA ARG A 235 -21.70 0.06 -3.46
C ARG A 235 -22.10 1.10 -4.49
N THR A 236 -22.72 2.17 -4.01
CA THR A 236 -22.98 3.36 -4.80
C THR A 236 -21.77 4.28 -4.70
N GLY A 237 -21.22 4.66 -5.84
CA GLY A 237 -20.06 5.56 -5.94
C GLY A 237 -20.46 7.05 -5.90
N PRO A 238 -19.46 7.94 -5.96
CA PRO A 238 -19.68 9.39 -5.97
C PRO A 238 -20.43 9.88 -7.21
N ASN A 239 -20.41 9.11 -8.29
CA ASN A 239 -21.20 9.36 -9.50
C ASN A 239 -22.68 8.93 -9.41
N GLY A 240 -23.13 8.43 -8.25
CA GLY A 240 -24.50 7.96 -8.00
C GLY A 240 -24.82 6.58 -8.59
N LEU A 241 -23.85 5.91 -9.22
CA LEU A 241 -24.03 4.58 -9.80
C LEU A 241 -23.72 3.48 -8.78
N SER A 242 -24.58 2.44 -8.74
CA SER A 242 -24.40 1.27 -7.85
C SER A 242 -23.66 0.14 -8.57
N ILE A 243 -22.50 0.45 -9.14
CA ILE A 243 -21.70 -0.44 -10.00
C ILE A 243 -20.42 -0.94 -9.34
N TYR A 244 -20.15 -0.53 -8.10
CA TYR A 244 -18.85 -0.80 -7.47
C TYR A 244 -18.90 -1.99 -6.53
N LEU A 245 -17.84 -2.77 -6.55
CA LEU A 245 -17.45 -3.72 -5.52
C LEU A 245 -16.49 -3.01 -4.56
N GLN A 246 -16.65 -3.20 -3.27
CA GLN A 246 -15.73 -2.70 -2.25
C GLN A 246 -14.76 -3.79 -1.83
N THR A 247 -13.48 -3.44 -1.70
CA THR A 247 -12.42 -4.32 -1.21
C THR A 247 -11.55 -3.57 -0.17
N ASP A 248 -10.93 -4.30 0.72
CA ASP A 248 -9.86 -3.81 1.60
C ASP A 248 -8.46 -3.98 0.98
N THR A 249 -8.39 -4.58 -0.21
CA THR A 249 -7.16 -4.68 -1.00
C THR A 249 -6.57 -3.28 -1.21
N PRO A 250 -5.28 -3.05 -0.92
CA PRO A 250 -4.66 -1.75 -1.13
C PRO A 250 -4.69 -1.33 -2.61
N ILE A 251 -5.53 -0.35 -2.93
CA ILE A 251 -5.60 0.28 -4.25
C ILE A 251 -4.76 1.55 -4.23
N ASN A 252 -3.76 1.62 -5.09
CA ASN A 252 -2.83 2.74 -5.19
C ASN A 252 -2.75 3.23 -6.65
N PRO A 253 -2.26 4.47 -6.88
CA PRO A 253 -1.99 4.95 -8.23
C PRO A 253 -1.16 3.93 -9.02
N GLY A 254 -1.63 3.56 -10.20
CA GLY A 254 -1.07 2.50 -11.05
C GLY A 254 -1.88 1.20 -11.03
N ASN A 255 -2.67 0.90 -9.99
CA ASN A 255 -3.59 -0.25 -10.00
C ASN A 255 -4.89 0.06 -10.77
N SER A 256 -5.21 1.33 -11.01
CA SER A 256 -6.38 1.76 -11.78
C SER A 256 -6.37 1.14 -13.18
N GLY A 257 -7.49 0.57 -13.60
CA GLY A 257 -7.65 -0.16 -14.86
C GLY A 257 -7.18 -1.62 -14.82
N GLY A 258 -6.42 -2.00 -13.80
CA GLY A 258 -6.03 -3.39 -13.58
C GLY A 258 -7.13 -4.24 -12.95
N PRO A 259 -7.02 -5.57 -13.04
CA PRO A 259 -8.04 -6.48 -12.53
C PRO A 259 -7.98 -6.64 -11.01
N LEU A 260 -9.15 -6.84 -10.42
CA LEU A 260 -9.34 -7.52 -9.14
C LEU A 260 -9.78 -8.95 -9.46
N ILE A 261 -9.01 -9.95 -9.06
CA ILE A 261 -9.25 -11.36 -9.41
C ILE A 261 -9.48 -12.21 -8.17
N ASN A 262 -10.24 -13.27 -8.34
CA ASN A 262 -10.47 -14.29 -7.32
C ASN A 262 -9.47 -15.45 -7.43
N LEU A 263 -9.57 -16.42 -6.51
CA LEU A 263 -8.71 -17.61 -6.50
C LEU A 263 -8.93 -18.54 -7.71
N ASN A 264 -10.01 -18.36 -8.47
CA ASN A 264 -10.28 -19.09 -9.70
C ASN A 264 -9.65 -18.41 -10.94
N LYS A 265 -8.79 -17.41 -10.75
CA LYS A 265 -8.11 -16.63 -11.82
C LYS A 265 -9.09 -15.87 -12.72
N LYS A 266 -10.27 -15.50 -12.20
CA LYS A 266 -11.30 -14.76 -12.94
C LYS A 266 -11.39 -13.32 -12.44
N ILE A 267 -11.68 -12.42 -13.38
CA ILE A 267 -11.91 -11.00 -13.09
C ILE A 267 -13.24 -10.86 -12.37
N ILE A 268 -13.24 -10.34 -11.15
CA ILE A 268 -14.45 -10.00 -10.40
C ILE A 268 -14.76 -8.51 -10.45
N ALA A 269 -13.76 -7.67 -10.71
CA ALA A 269 -13.91 -6.23 -10.89
C ALA A 269 -12.66 -5.61 -11.56
N ILE A 270 -12.79 -4.36 -12.01
CA ILE A 270 -11.68 -3.51 -12.48
C ILE A 270 -11.42 -2.43 -11.43
N ASN A 271 -10.20 -2.36 -10.93
CA ASN A 271 -9.80 -1.38 -9.91
C ASN A 271 -9.91 0.04 -10.48
N THR A 272 -10.47 0.97 -9.70
CA THR A 272 -10.65 2.34 -10.19
C THR A 272 -10.22 3.39 -9.18
N TRP A 273 -10.76 3.44 -7.96
CA TRP A 273 -10.46 4.50 -7.01
C TRP A 273 -10.51 4.01 -5.55
N LYS A 274 -9.95 4.83 -4.64
CA LYS A 274 -10.11 4.69 -3.20
C LYS A 274 -10.51 6.02 -2.57
N ILE A 275 -11.08 5.96 -1.38
CA ILE A 275 -11.32 7.17 -0.59
C ILE A 275 -9.98 7.72 -0.12
N ALA A 276 -9.68 8.98 -0.47
CA ALA A 276 -8.44 9.63 -0.08
C ALA A 276 -8.28 9.66 1.45
N ASN A 277 -7.08 9.36 1.92
CA ASN A 277 -6.71 9.33 3.34
C ASN A 277 -7.46 8.29 4.19
N VAL A 278 -8.07 7.28 3.57
CA VAL A 278 -8.68 6.15 4.27
C VAL A 278 -8.09 4.86 3.69
N GLU A 279 -7.51 4.04 4.56
CA GLU A 279 -7.00 2.72 4.15
C GLU A 279 -8.10 1.66 4.26
N GLY A 280 -8.00 0.61 3.41
CA GLY A 280 -8.96 -0.50 3.40
C GLY A 280 -10.34 -0.17 2.80
N LEU A 281 -10.47 0.94 2.07
CA LEU A 281 -11.68 1.30 1.34
C LEU A 281 -11.37 1.52 -0.14
N GLY A 282 -11.06 0.43 -0.84
CA GLY A 282 -10.91 0.39 -2.29
C GLY A 282 -12.24 0.09 -2.99
N PHE A 283 -12.38 0.63 -4.20
CA PHE A 283 -13.56 0.45 -5.04
C PHE A 283 -13.14 0.02 -6.44
N SER A 284 -13.81 -1.00 -6.93
CA SER A 284 -13.57 -1.56 -8.25
C SER A 284 -14.89 -1.73 -8.98
N ILE A 285 -14.92 -1.50 -10.29
CA ILE A 285 -16.11 -1.63 -11.13
C ILE A 285 -16.38 -3.12 -11.33
N ARG A 286 -17.58 -3.57 -11.01
CA ARG A 286 -17.97 -4.97 -11.05
C ARG A 286 -17.78 -5.60 -12.44
N ALA A 287 -17.47 -6.88 -12.44
CA ALA A 287 -17.20 -7.67 -13.64
C ALA A 287 -18.39 -7.72 -14.62
N ASP A 288 -19.61 -7.86 -14.12
CA ASP A 288 -20.84 -7.88 -14.95
C ASP A 288 -21.03 -6.55 -15.69
N ILE A 289 -20.84 -5.42 -15.00
CA ILE A 289 -20.94 -4.06 -15.59
C ILE A 289 -19.84 -3.86 -16.65
N THR A 290 -18.61 -4.29 -16.33
CA THR A 290 -17.47 -4.18 -17.26
C THR A 290 -17.68 -5.02 -18.50
N LYS A 291 -18.22 -6.22 -18.32
CA LYS A 291 -18.55 -7.15 -19.40
C LYS A 291 -19.62 -6.59 -20.34
N ASP A 292 -20.70 -6.00 -19.78
CA ASP A 292 -21.78 -5.37 -20.56
C ASP A 292 -21.28 -4.20 -21.43
N VAL A 293 -20.22 -3.49 -20.99
CA VAL A 293 -19.59 -2.42 -21.80
C VAL A 293 -18.68 -2.99 -22.89
N TYR A 294 -18.07 -4.16 -22.64
CA TYR A 294 -17.18 -4.82 -23.59
C TYR A 294 -17.93 -5.52 -24.73
N GLU A 295 -19.07 -6.18 -24.45
CA GLU A 295 -19.93 -6.89 -25.44
C GLU A 295 -20.79 -5.91 -26.29
#